data_231945e53a2bbb53ec9c6d58fb15a395
#
_entry.id   231945e53a2bbb53ec9c6d58fb15a395
#
_cell.length_a   1.000
_cell.length_b   1.000
_cell.length_c   1.000
_cell.angle_alpha   90.00
_cell.angle_beta   90.00
_cell.angle_gamma   90.00
#
_symmetry.space_group_name_H-M   'P 1'
#
loop_
_entity.id
_entity.type
_entity.pdbx_description
1 polymer ?
#
loop_
_entity_poly.entity_id
_entity_poly.type
_entity_poly.pdbx_seq_one_letter_code
_entity_poly.pdbx_strand_id
1 'polypeptide(L)'
;MKRIVSFILLFIFSMCYGNDPLVAQVRKERQKGKEKKIVREQAVDLLLKEQQVAAERAALKELYWVLGGEDWRVKENWLSDRPVEEWYGVKRNYDNGKLSIYLGANGLEGVLPGAIFRLKTLEVLNLCNNEITGNIPTDIGECTALRQLSLNGNRLTGKIPVGIGKLENLETLDLSRNQLSGEIPAEIGGLKQLKFLRMGGNRLTGSIPAAIGSLLRLECVD
;
A
#
# COMPACT_ATOMS: atom_id res chain seq x y z
N MET A 1 -6.26 -32.47 5.14
CA MET A 1 -6.39 -31.04 4.88
C MET A 1 -7.63 -30.64 4.08
N LYS A 2 -8.00 -31.29 2.94
CA LYS A 2 -9.17 -30.92 2.12
C LYS A 2 -10.54 -30.96 2.84
N ARG A 3 -10.74 -31.83 3.84
CA ARG A 3 -11.98 -31.95 4.61
C ARG A 3 -12.12 -30.88 5.71
N ILE A 4 -11.01 -30.43 6.30
CA ILE A 4 -11.01 -29.44 7.39
C ILE A 4 -11.34 -28.04 6.87
N VAL A 5 -10.79 -27.65 5.71
CA VAL A 5 -11.11 -26.37 5.05
C VAL A 5 -12.59 -26.29 4.66
N SER A 6 -13.17 -27.40 4.20
CA SER A 6 -14.61 -27.47 3.88
C SER A 6 -15.51 -27.35 5.12
N PHE A 7 -15.06 -27.85 6.29
CA PHE A 7 -15.81 -27.77 7.55
C PHE A 7 -15.73 -26.38 8.17
N ILE A 8 -14.56 -25.74 8.14
CA ILE A 8 -14.37 -24.39 8.67
C ILE A 8 -15.15 -23.37 7.84
N LEU A 9 -15.14 -23.47 6.51
CA LEU A 9 -15.95 -22.63 5.62
C LEU A 9 -17.45 -22.78 5.87
N LEU A 10 -17.92 -24.00 6.14
CA LEU A 10 -19.31 -24.29 6.49
C LEU A 10 -19.69 -23.71 7.86
N PHE A 11 -18.79 -23.74 8.83
CA PHE A 11 -19.02 -23.25 10.20
C PHE A 11 -19.07 -21.72 10.23
N ILE A 12 -18.13 -21.03 9.57
CA ILE A 12 -18.11 -19.57 9.48
C ILE A 12 -19.34 -19.07 8.70
N PHE A 13 -19.71 -19.70 7.59
CA PHE A 13 -20.89 -19.33 6.80
C PHE A 13 -22.21 -19.56 7.58
N SER A 14 -22.27 -20.59 8.42
CA SER A 14 -23.45 -20.88 9.26
C SER A 14 -23.61 -19.91 10.41
N MET A 15 -22.52 -19.41 10.99
CA MET A 15 -22.58 -18.47 12.13
C MET A 15 -22.90 -17.03 11.71
N CYS A 16 -22.41 -16.58 10.55
CA CYS A 16 -22.60 -15.20 10.11
C CYS A 16 -23.88 -14.94 9.31
N TYR A 17 -24.46 -15.98 8.65
CA TYR A 17 -25.56 -15.81 7.69
C TYR A 17 -26.68 -16.84 7.83
N GLY A 18 -26.97 -17.28 9.03
CA GLY A 18 -27.90 -18.40 9.29
C GLY A 18 -29.31 -18.30 8.67
N ASN A 19 -29.81 -17.10 8.38
CA ASN A 19 -31.16 -16.81 7.85
C ASN A 19 -31.18 -15.99 6.53
N ASP A 20 -30.05 -15.82 5.85
CA ASP A 20 -30.00 -15.08 4.61
C ASP A 20 -30.66 -15.88 3.46
N PRO A 21 -31.59 -15.27 2.69
CA PRO A 21 -32.20 -15.89 1.51
C PRO A 21 -31.19 -16.42 0.49
N LEU A 22 -30.03 -15.75 0.36
CA LEU A 22 -28.93 -16.15 -0.50
C LEU A 22 -28.32 -17.50 -0.07
N VAL A 23 -28.16 -17.69 1.24
CA VAL A 23 -27.66 -18.95 1.83
C VAL A 23 -28.64 -20.09 1.56
N ALA A 24 -29.95 -19.84 1.62
CA ALA A 24 -30.99 -20.81 1.29
C ALA A 24 -30.97 -21.17 -0.21
N GLN A 25 -30.74 -20.19 -1.08
CA GLN A 25 -30.61 -20.38 -2.51
C GLN A 25 -29.35 -21.20 -2.86
N VAL A 26 -28.20 -20.86 -2.27
CA VAL A 26 -26.95 -21.61 -2.40
C VAL A 26 -27.09 -23.06 -1.91
N ARG A 27 -27.89 -23.31 -0.85
CA ARG A 27 -28.22 -24.69 -0.40
C ARG A 27 -29.05 -25.46 -1.40
N LYS A 28 -30.03 -24.83 -2.06
CA LYS A 28 -30.85 -25.45 -3.12
C LYS A 28 -30.03 -25.79 -4.37
N GLU A 29 -29.13 -24.93 -4.72
CA GLU A 29 -28.23 -25.13 -5.87
C GLU A 29 -27.18 -26.21 -5.62
N ARG A 30 -26.79 -26.48 -4.38
CA ARG A 30 -25.88 -27.58 -3.99
C ARG A 30 -26.33 -28.98 -4.47
N GLN A 31 -27.60 -29.17 -4.80
CA GLN A 31 -28.13 -30.46 -5.25
C GLN A 31 -27.92 -30.74 -6.74
N LYS A 32 -27.54 -29.81 -7.55
CA LYS A 32 -27.30 -29.96 -9.01
C LYS A 32 -25.83 -29.81 -9.37
N GLY A 33 -25.16 -30.90 -9.60
CA GLY A 33 -23.72 -31.15 -9.84
C GLY A 33 -22.80 -30.09 -10.54
N LYS A 34 -23.33 -28.98 -11.09
CA LYS A 34 -22.53 -27.90 -11.75
C LYS A 34 -21.97 -26.81 -10.79
N GLU A 35 -22.45 -26.77 -9.56
CA GLU A 35 -22.30 -25.64 -8.65
C GLU A 35 -21.11 -25.71 -7.68
N LYS A 36 -20.55 -26.89 -7.48
CA LYS A 36 -19.40 -27.07 -6.58
C LYS A 36 -18.20 -26.19 -6.95
N LYS A 37 -18.07 -25.79 -8.22
CA LYS A 37 -16.94 -24.98 -8.71
C LYS A 37 -17.15 -23.50 -8.37
N ILE A 38 -18.33 -22.94 -8.65
CA ILE A 38 -18.65 -21.51 -8.45
C ILE A 38 -18.61 -21.15 -6.96
N VAL A 39 -19.21 -21.99 -6.09
CA VAL A 39 -19.19 -21.76 -4.64
C VAL A 39 -17.77 -21.82 -4.08
N ARG A 40 -16.90 -22.67 -4.62
CA ARG A 40 -15.49 -22.71 -4.25
C ARG A 40 -14.73 -21.46 -4.66
N GLU A 41 -14.95 -20.99 -5.88
CA GLU A 41 -14.30 -19.79 -6.39
C GLU A 41 -14.73 -18.56 -5.60
N GLN A 42 -16.02 -18.40 -5.30
CA GLN A 42 -16.53 -17.32 -4.46
C GLN A 42 -16.02 -17.37 -3.01
N ALA A 43 -15.94 -18.57 -2.43
CA ALA A 43 -15.40 -18.73 -1.08
C ALA A 43 -13.90 -18.42 -1.00
N VAL A 44 -13.12 -18.77 -2.03
CA VAL A 44 -11.70 -18.42 -2.12
C VAL A 44 -11.55 -16.91 -2.28
N ASP A 45 -12.37 -16.29 -3.11
CA ASP A 45 -12.35 -14.83 -3.35
C ASP A 45 -12.67 -14.05 -2.06
N LEU A 46 -13.67 -14.51 -1.31
CA LEU A 46 -14.02 -13.92 -0.01
C LEU A 46 -12.86 -14.04 0.99
N LEU A 47 -12.28 -15.24 1.09
CA LEU A 47 -11.13 -15.47 1.99
C LEU A 47 -9.93 -14.61 1.63
N LEU A 48 -9.65 -14.45 0.34
CA LEU A 48 -8.56 -13.57 -0.13
C LEU A 48 -8.83 -12.11 0.21
N LYS A 49 -10.08 -11.64 0.09
CA LYS A 49 -10.49 -10.29 0.49
C LYS A 49 -10.34 -10.07 2.01
N GLU A 50 -10.76 -11.04 2.82
CA GLU A 50 -10.60 -10.99 4.27
C GLU A 50 -9.13 -10.94 4.67
N GLN A 51 -8.28 -11.76 4.05
CA GLN A 51 -6.84 -11.74 4.29
C GLN A 51 -6.20 -10.42 3.87
N GLN A 52 -6.64 -9.84 2.75
CA GLN A 52 -6.18 -8.54 2.29
C GLN A 52 -6.55 -7.42 3.29
N VAL A 53 -7.81 -7.36 3.74
CA VAL A 53 -8.26 -6.38 4.73
C VAL A 53 -7.50 -6.53 6.05
N ALA A 54 -7.25 -7.76 6.49
CA ALA A 54 -6.45 -8.02 7.68
C ALA A 54 -4.99 -7.55 7.53
N ALA A 55 -4.38 -7.79 6.36
CA ALA A 55 -3.02 -7.35 6.06
C ALA A 55 -2.92 -5.82 6.00
N GLU A 56 -3.88 -5.15 5.36
CA GLU A 56 -3.97 -3.68 5.33
C GLU A 56 -4.06 -3.11 6.74
N ARG A 57 -4.97 -3.63 7.56
CA ARG A 57 -5.13 -3.19 8.95
C ARG A 57 -3.86 -3.40 9.77
N ALA A 58 -3.19 -4.54 9.61
CA ALA A 58 -1.94 -4.83 10.31
C ALA A 58 -0.82 -3.86 9.92
N ALA A 59 -0.63 -3.60 8.62
CA ALA A 59 0.38 -2.67 8.13
C ALA A 59 0.10 -1.22 8.58
N LEU A 60 -1.16 -0.79 8.59
CA LEU A 60 -1.56 0.53 9.09
C LEU A 60 -1.36 0.65 10.62
N LYS A 61 -1.65 -0.38 11.40
CA LYS A 61 -1.35 -0.40 12.83
C LYS A 61 0.16 -0.31 13.08
N GLU A 62 0.97 -1.04 12.32
CA GLU A 62 2.43 -0.95 12.40
C GLU A 62 2.90 0.47 12.05
N LEU A 63 2.36 1.07 10.97
CA LEU A 63 2.64 2.46 10.60
C LEU A 63 2.35 3.42 11.75
N TYR A 64 1.21 3.28 12.42
CA TYR A 64 0.81 4.10 13.55
C TYR A 64 1.82 4.01 14.70
N TRP A 65 2.13 2.79 15.16
CA TRP A 65 3.02 2.59 16.29
C TRP A 65 4.46 3.01 16.00
N VAL A 66 4.97 2.68 14.83
CA VAL A 66 6.37 2.96 14.45
C VAL A 66 6.61 4.44 14.15
N LEU A 67 5.59 5.17 13.71
CA LEU A 67 5.66 6.60 13.41
C LEU A 67 5.07 7.51 14.52
N GLY A 68 5.02 7.03 15.76
CA GLY A 68 4.62 7.83 16.91
C GLY A 68 3.16 8.28 16.88
N GLY A 69 2.25 7.39 16.50
CA GLY A 69 0.84 7.68 16.27
C GLY A 69 0.12 8.34 17.44
N GLU A 70 0.58 8.11 18.69
CA GLU A 70 0.03 8.79 19.87
C GLU A 70 0.20 10.31 19.84
N ASP A 71 1.25 10.79 19.15
CA ASP A 71 1.61 12.21 19.08
C ASP A 71 1.18 12.87 17.75
N TRP A 72 0.51 12.13 16.87
CA TRP A 72 0.01 12.70 15.62
C TRP A 72 -1.00 13.82 15.87
N ARG A 73 -0.94 14.87 15.05
CA ARG A 73 -1.87 16.01 15.15
C ARG A 73 -3.32 15.60 14.94
N VAL A 74 -3.56 14.70 14.00
CA VAL A 74 -4.87 14.12 13.72
C VAL A 74 -4.72 12.60 13.60
N LYS A 75 -5.44 11.88 14.48
CA LYS A 75 -5.44 10.41 14.55
C LYS A 75 -6.83 9.82 14.70
N GLU A 76 -7.84 10.53 14.24
CA GLU A 76 -9.23 10.14 14.38
C GLU A 76 -9.49 8.75 13.80
N ASN A 77 -10.16 7.91 14.58
CA ASN A 77 -10.50 6.52 14.32
C ASN A 77 -9.30 5.54 14.18
N TRP A 78 -8.05 6.01 14.26
CA TRP A 78 -6.91 5.09 14.21
C TRP A 78 -6.98 4.08 15.36
N LEU A 79 -6.59 2.83 15.08
CA LEU A 79 -6.67 1.66 15.97
C LEU A 79 -8.08 1.21 16.37
N SER A 80 -9.14 1.90 15.95
CA SER A 80 -10.52 1.47 16.21
C SER A 80 -10.89 0.21 15.40
N ASP A 81 -12.06 -0.38 15.72
CA ASP A 81 -12.62 -1.52 14.96
C ASP A 81 -13.32 -1.10 13.65
N ARG A 82 -13.43 0.20 13.40
CA ARG A 82 -14.01 0.73 12.16
C ARG A 82 -13.23 0.27 10.93
N PRO A 83 -13.84 0.24 9.74
CA PRO A 83 -13.11 0.05 8.48
C PRO A 83 -11.93 1.02 8.34
N VAL A 84 -10.81 0.55 7.78
CA VAL A 84 -9.59 1.38 7.71
C VAL A 84 -9.77 2.65 6.88
N GLU A 85 -10.66 2.66 5.92
CA GLU A 85 -11.04 3.83 5.11
C GLU A 85 -11.78 4.92 5.89
N GLU A 86 -12.22 4.64 7.11
CA GLU A 86 -12.76 5.62 8.06
C GLU A 86 -11.68 6.20 9.00
N TRP A 87 -10.45 5.68 8.95
CA TRP A 87 -9.34 6.22 9.71
C TRP A 87 -8.83 7.50 9.03
N TYR A 88 -8.51 8.52 9.83
CA TYR A 88 -8.05 9.79 9.28
C TYR A 88 -6.92 9.61 8.25
N GLY A 89 -7.07 10.23 7.09
CA GLY A 89 -6.10 10.20 6.02
C GLY A 89 -6.08 8.92 5.18
N VAL A 90 -6.86 7.90 5.54
CA VAL A 90 -6.97 6.65 4.75
C VAL A 90 -8.23 6.71 3.90
N LYS A 91 -8.11 6.40 2.62
CA LYS A 91 -9.23 6.37 1.67
C LYS A 91 -9.18 5.13 0.81
N ARG A 92 -10.35 4.57 0.49
CA ARG A 92 -10.48 3.48 -0.47
C ARG A 92 -11.23 3.96 -1.71
N ASN A 93 -10.67 3.67 -2.86
CA ASN A 93 -11.39 3.79 -4.12
C ASN A 93 -12.27 2.54 -4.28
N TYR A 94 -13.59 2.72 -4.23
CA TYR A 94 -14.55 1.60 -4.29
C TYR A 94 -14.66 0.98 -5.68
N ASP A 95 -14.29 1.69 -6.75
CA ASP A 95 -14.34 1.17 -8.12
C ASP A 95 -13.25 0.12 -8.38
N ASN A 96 -12.07 0.32 -7.80
CA ASN A 96 -10.91 -0.55 -8.02
C ASN A 96 -10.32 -1.18 -6.75
N GLY A 97 -10.89 -0.90 -5.57
CA GLY A 97 -10.47 -1.41 -4.27
C GLY A 97 -9.12 -0.88 -3.77
N LYS A 98 -8.52 0.10 -4.48
CA LYS A 98 -7.19 0.62 -4.12
C LYS A 98 -7.24 1.53 -2.91
N LEU A 99 -6.14 1.53 -2.14
CA LEU A 99 -5.97 2.29 -0.92
C LEU A 99 -5.09 3.51 -1.17
N SER A 100 -5.48 4.65 -0.61
CA SER A 100 -4.71 5.89 -0.60
C SER A 100 -4.52 6.37 0.82
N ILE A 101 -3.31 6.80 1.17
CA ILE A 101 -2.92 7.26 2.50
C ILE A 101 -2.40 8.69 2.39
N TYR A 102 -3.02 9.61 3.12
CA TYR A 102 -2.70 11.05 3.16
C TYR A 102 -2.47 11.47 4.61
N LEU A 103 -1.21 11.45 5.05
CA LEU A 103 -0.78 11.82 6.40
C LEU A 103 0.30 12.92 6.37
N GLY A 104 0.27 13.76 5.34
CA GLY A 104 1.18 14.90 5.23
C GLY A 104 0.99 15.90 6.36
N ALA A 105 2.07 16.50 6.84
CA ALA A 105 2.10 17.52 7.88
C ALA A 105 1.37 17.14 9.19
N ASN A 106 1.43 15.86 9.57
CA ASN A 106 0.68 15.31 10.70
C ASN A 106 1.55 14.99 11.93
N GLY A 107 2.84 15.33 11.93
CA GLY A 107 3.75 15.12 13.07
C GLY A 107 4.23 13.67 13.19
N LEU A 108 4.30 12.92 12.08
CA LEU A 108 4.83 11.57 12.07
C LEU A 108 6.33 11.58 12.38
N GLU A 109 6.77 10.83 13.38
CA GLU A 109 8.16 10.69 13.79
C GLU A 109 8.54 9.21 13.93
N GLY A 110 9.72 8.81 13.45
CA GLY A 110 10.20 7.44 13.52
C GLY A 110 10.77 6.96 12.20
N VAL A 111 10.83 5.64 12.01
CA VAL A 111 11.38 5.01 10.80
C VAL A 111 10.24 4.38 9.99
N LEU A 112 10.22 4.66 8.69
CA LEU A 112 9.16 4.14 7.81
C LEU A 112 9.16 2.61 7.76
N PRO A 113 8.07 1.91 8.16
CA PRO A 113 8.04 0.46 8.18
C PRO A 113 7.89 -0.13 6.78
N GLY A 114 8.63 -1.21 6.48
CA GLY A 114 8.56 -1.90 5.19
C GLY A 114 7.20 -2.53 4.90
N ALA A 115 6.43 -2.88 5.94
CA ALA A 115 5.12 -3.52 5.79
C ALA A 115 4.15 -2.73 4.92
N ILE A 116 4.21 -1.38 4.95
CA ILE A 116 3.33 -0.54 4.13
C ILE A 116 3.52 -0.78 2.62
N PHE A 117 4.75 -1.08 2.19
CA PHE A 117 5.07 -1.31 0.78
C PHE A 117 4.71 -2.72 0.30
N ARG A 118 4.36 -3.65 1.21
CA ARG A 118 3.86 -4.99 0.84
C ARG A 118 2.37 -4.98 0.48
N LEU A 119 1.67 -3.86 0.70
CA LEU A 119 0.27 -3.71 0.36
C LEU A 119 0.06 -3.62 -1.15
N LYS A 120 -0.50 -4.66 -1.75
CA LYS A 120 -0.77 -4.73 -3.21
C LYS A 120 -1.91 -3.81 -3.65
N THR A 121 -2.63 -3.25 -2.71
CA THR A 121 -3.72 -2.29 -2.94
C THR A 121 -3.29 -0.84 -2.83
N LEU A 122 -2.13 -0.54 -2.26
CA LEU A 122 -1.68 0.83 -2.03
C LEU A 122 -1.38 1.53 -3.37
N GLU A 123 -2.16 2.56 -3.68
CA GLU A 123 -2.05 3.36 -4.89
C GLU A 123 -1.41 4.73 -4.63
N VAL A 124 -1.69 5.32 -3.47
CA VAL A 124 -1.13 6.62 -3.06
C VAL A 124 -0.56 6.53 -1.66
N LEU A 125 0.68 6.98 -1.49
CA LEU A 125 1.30 7.19 -0.17
C LEU A 125 1.84 8.61 -0.11
N ASN A 126 1.16 9.45 0.66
CA ASN A 126 1.58 10.83 0.93
C ASN A 126 1.87 11.02 2.42
N LEU A 127 3.15 11.09 2.75
CA LEU A 127 3.68 11.34 4.10
C LEU A 127 4.56 12.62 4.12
N CYS A 128 4.31 13.57 3.23
CA CYS A 128 5.12 14.76 3.10
C CYS A 128 5.11 15.64 4.36
N ASN A 129 6.18 16.43 4.57
CA ASN A 129 6.29 17.41 5.64
C ASN A 129 6.04 16.81 7.04
N ASN A 130 6.78 15.76 7.37
CA ASN A 130 6.81 15.11 8.67
C ASN A 130 8.24 15.04 9.21
N GLU A 131 8.48 14.26 10.26
CA GLU A 131 9.78 14.10 10.90
C GLU A 131 10.33 12.66 10.75
N ILE A 132 9.93 11.97 9.66
CA ILE A 132 10.31 10.58 9.39
C ILE A 132 11.81 10.50 9.13
N THR A 133 12.48 9.56 9.81
CA THR A 133 13.92 9.32 9.78
C THR A 133 14.27 7.96 9.16
N GLY A 134 15.58 7.63 9.15
CA GLY A 134 16.08 6.34 8.65
C GLY A 134 16.04 6.25 7.13
N ASN A 135 16.13 5.04 6.62
CA ASN A 135 16.22 4.77 5.18
C ASN A 135 14.83 4.50 4.57
N ILE A 136 14.69 4.74 3.28
CA ILE A 136 13.56 4.22 2.52
C ILE A 136 13.69 2.68 2.50
N PRO A 137 12.66 1.92 2.95
CA PRO A 137 12.72 0.46 2.99
C PRO A 137 12.95 -0.17 1.61
N THR A 138 13.75 -1.22 1.55
CA THR A 138 14.01 -1.98 0.31
C THR A 138 12.75 -2.67 -0.22
N ASP A 139 11.78 -2.94 0.65
CA ASP A 139 10.44 -3.46 0.32
C ASP A 139 9.64 -2.55 -0.62
N ILE A 140 10.07 -1.29 -0.85
CA ILE A 140 9.38 -0.34 -1.75
C ILE A 140 9.05 -0.95 -3.11
N GLY A 141 9.92 -1.79 -3.65
CA GLY A 141 9.71 -2.47 -4.93
C GLY A 141 8.60 -3.51 -4.96
N GLU A 142 8.02 -3.84 -3.80
CA GLU A 142 6.88 -4.77 -3.72
C GLU A 142 5.53 -4.08 -3.95
N CYS A 143 5.47 -2.74 -3.81
CA CYS A 143 4.25 -1.95 -3.94
C CYS A 143 3.93 -1.60 -5.40
N THR A 144 3.80 -2.59 -6.26
CA THR A 144 3.67 -2.39 -7.72
C THR A 144 2.39 -1.68 -8.16
N ALA A 145 1.39 -1.52 -7.28
CA ALA A 145 0.19 -0.76 -7.56
C ALA A 145 0.36 0.76 -7.36
N LEU A 146 1.49 1.19 -6.78
CA LEU A 146 1.72 2.58 -6.37
C LEU A 146 1.81 3.50 -7.61
N ARG A 147 1.03 4.57 -7.57
CA ARG A 147 1.01 5.63 -8.60
C ARG A 147 1.58 6.95 -8.08
N GLN A 148 1.45 7.20 -6.78
CA GLN A 148 2.01 8.40 -6.17
C GLN A 148 2.75 8.05 -4.87
N LEU A 149 4.00 8.50 -4.80
CA LEU A 149 4.83 8.45 -3.59
C LEU A 149 5.36 9.84 -3.28
N SER A 150 4.92 10.42 -2.15
CA SER A 150 5.35 11.71 -1.66
C SER A 150 5.91 11.56 -0.26
N LEU A 151 7.24 11.60 -0.15
CA LEU A 151 8.01 11.54 1.10
C LEU A 151 8.81 12.83 1.34
N ASN A 152 8.53 13.87 0.56
CA ASN A 152 9.27 15.13 0.61
C ASN A 152 9.12 15.84 1.96
N GLY A 153 10.14 16.62 2.33
CA GLY A 153 10.12 17.39 3.57
C GLY A 153 10.16 16.51 4.82
N ASN A 154 11.01 15.50 4.82
CA ASN A 154 11.28 14.61 5.95
C ASN A 154 12.77 14.62 6.32
N ARG A 155 13.21 13.70 7.18
CA ARG A 155 14.61 13.52 7.59
C ARG A 155 15.18 12.18 7.11
N LEU A 156 14.70 11.67 5.97
CA LEU A 156 15.13 10.38 5.42
C LEU A 156 16.61 10.43 5.01
N THR A 157 17.33 9.35 5.29
CA THR A 157 18.77 9.19 5.05
C THR A 157 19.06 7.97 4.16
N GLY A 158 20.35 7.72 3.91
CA GLY A 158 20.78 6.56 3.11
C GLY A 158 20.53 6.74 1.62
N LYS A 159 20.57 5.63 0.89
CA LYS A 159 20.44 5.61 -0.56
C LYS A 159 19.00 5.40 -1.01
N ILE A 160 18.70 5.86 -2.23
CA ILE A 160 17.45 5.47 -2.91
C ILE A 160 17.55 3.98 -3.27
N PRO A 161 16.61 3.13 -2.79
CA PRO A 161 16.66 1.69 -3.07
C PRO A 161 16.49 1.38 -4.55
N VAL A 162 17.30 0.47 -5.10
CA VAL A 162 17.19 0.02 -6.50
C VAL A 162 15.80 -0.57 -6.82
N GLY A 163 15.11 -1.12 -5.81
CA GLY A 163 13.75 -1.62 -5.91
C GLY A 163 12.73 -0.59 -6.40
N ILE A 164 13.04 0.73 -6.33
CA ILE A 164 12.15 1.77 -6.84
C ILE A 164 11.82 1.59 -8.32
N GLY A 165 12.76 1.08 -9.11
CA GLY A 165 12.58 0.84 -10.54
C GLY A 165 11.51 -0.21 -10.90
N LYS A 166 11.01 -0.98 -9.90
CA LYS A 166 9.92 -1.94 -10.08
C LYS A 166 8.52 -1.31 -10.04
N LEU A 167 8.43 -0.02 -9.68
CA LEU A 167 7.17 0.70 -9.57
C LEU A 167 6.70 1.21 -10.95
N GLU A 168 6.47 0.31 -11.88
CA GLU A 168 6.17 0.63 -13.29
C GLU A 168 4.93 1.52 -13.47
N ASN A 169 4.00 1.52 -12.48
CA ASN A 169 2.79 2.34 -12.49
C ASN A 169 2.98 3.72 -11.85
N LEU A 170 4.16 4.03 -11.31
CA LEU A 170 4.40 5.27 -10.58
C LEU A 170 4.37 6.47 -11.53
N GLU A 171 3.50 7.43 -11.22
CA GLU A 171 3.35 8.69 -11.97
C GLU A 171 4.04 9.88 -11.27
N THR A 172 4.07 9.86 -9.94
CA THR A 172 4.70 10.92 -9.14
C THR A 172 5.64 10.30 -8.11
N LEU A 173 6.90 10.74 -8.15
CA LEU A 173 7.90 10.46 -7.15
C LEU A 173 8.45 11.77 -6.60
N ASP A 174 8.14 12.07 -5.35
CA ASP A 174 8.68 13.24 -4.67
C ASP A 174 9.43 12.81 -3.40
N LEU A 175 10.75 12.86 -3.47
CA LEU A 175 11.70 12.60 -2.39
C LEU A 175 12.46 13.88 -1.98
N SER A 176 12.03 15.04 -2.48
CA SER A 176 12.75 16.31 -2.26
C SER A 176 12.81 16.68 -0.78
N ARG A 177 13.79 17.56 -0.43
CA ARG A 177 13.94 18.09 0.94
C ARG A 177 14.05 16.99 2.00
N ASN A 178 15.03 16.09 1.81
CA ASN A 178 15.42 15.02 2.71
C ASN A 178 16.95 15.05 2.93
N GLN A 179 17.51 14.00 3.48
CA GLN A 179 18.94 13.84 3.68
C GLN A 179 19.47 12.59 2.92
N LEU A 180 18.80 12.20 1.83
CA LEU A 180 19.18 11.06 1.01
C LEU A 180 20.56 11.32 0.37
N SER A 181 21.37 10.27 0.27
CA SER A 181 22.76 10.32 -0.17
C SER A 181 23.08 9.24 -1.20
N GLY A 182 24.30 9.27 -1.75
CA GLY A 182 24.71 8.37 -2.81
C GLY A 182 24.11 8.76 -4.16
N GLU A 183 24.19 7.87 -5.12
CA GLU A 183 23.78 8.11 -6.50
C GLU A 183 22.31 7.81 -6.73
N ILE A 184 21.72 8.46 -7.71
CA ILE A 184 20.40 8.07 -8.24
C ILE A 184 20.57 6.71 -8.96
N PRO A 185 19.82 5.66 -8.56
CA PRO A 185 19.99 4.34 -9.17
C PRO A 185 19.54 4.34 -10.64
N ALA A 186 20.27 3.66 -11.51
CA ALA A 186 19.92 3.55 -12.92
C ALA A 186 18.54 2.87 -13.14
N GLU A 187 18.11 2.07 -12.19
CA GLU A 187 16.80 1.42 -12.16
C GLU A 187 15.63 2.42 -12.16
N ILE A 188 15.88 3.71 -11.89
CA ILE A 188 14.87 4.77 -12.04
C ILE A 188 14.25 4.77 -13.44
N GLY A 189 15.00 4.36 -14.47
CA GLY A 189 14.51 4.18 -15.83
C GLY A 189 13.42 3.12 -16.01
N GLY A 190 13.13 2.33 -14.96
CA GLY A 190 12.00 1.38 -14.89
C GLY A 190 10.65 2.04 -14.68
N LEU A 191 10.60 3.29 -14.24
CA LEU A 191 9.37 4.03 -13.90
C LEU A 191 8.63 4.51 -15.15
N LYS A 192 8.11 3.61 -15.96
CA LYS A 192 7.59 3.88 -17.31
C LYS A 192 6.41 4.86 -17.39
N GLN A 193 5.68 5.03 -16.29
CA GLN A 193 4.53 5.94 -16.22
C GLN A 193 4.88 7.28 -15.53
N LEU A 194 6.15 7.49 -15.14
CA LEU A 194 6.56 8.65 -14.36
C LEU A 194 6.39 9.96 -15.14
N LYS A 195 5.71 10.92 -14.50
CA LYS A 195 5.47 12.28 -14.99
C LYS A 195 6.23 13.31 -14.18
N PHE A 196 6.28 13.13 -12.86
CA PHE A 196 6.87 14.09 -11.93
C PHE A 196 7.95 13.40 -11.09
N LEU A 197 9.20 13.85 -11.26
CA LEU A 197 10.35 13.39 -10.50
C LEU A 197 10.95 14.57 -9.74
N ARG A 198 10.86 14.54 -8.40
CA ARG A 198 11.43 15.58 -7.53
C ARG A 198 12.38 14.94 -6.52
N MET A 199 13.64 15.37 -6.55
CA MET A 199 14.70 14.88 -5.68
C MET A 199 15.57 16.01 -5.11
N GLY A 200 15.26 17.25 -5.45
CA GLY A 200 16.02 18.42 -5.01
C GLY A 200 16.07 18.57 -3.48
N GLY A 201 17.09 19.27 -2.96
CA GLY A 201 17.25 19.45 -1.52
C GLY A 201 17.64 18.18 -0.77
N ASN A 202 18.48 17.34 -1.36
CA ASN A 202 19.07 16.14 -0.77
C ASN A 202 20.61 16.23 -0.75
N ARG A 203 21.29 15.15 -0.39
CA ARG A 203 22.75 15.00 -0.41
C ARG A 203 23.19 14.00 -1.48
N LEU A 204 22.42 13.92 -2.60
CA LEU A 204 22.72 13.02 -3.70
C LEU A 204 24.01 13.42 -4.40
N THR A 205 24.73 12.44 -4.91
CA THR A 205 26.03 12.58 -5.59
C THR A 205 26.03 11.86 -6.94
N GLY A 206 27.13 11.94 -7.67
CA GLY A 206 27.25 11.31 -8.98
C GLY A 206 26.53 12.08 -10.08
N SER A 207 26.40 11.47 -11.24
CA SER A 207 25.75 12.04 -12.41
C SER A 207 24.28 11.60 -12.51
N ILE A 208 23.48 12.38 -13.21
CA ILE A 208 22.12 11.98 -13.57
C ILE A 208 22.18 10.73 -14.47
N PRO A 209 21.56 9.62 -14.08
CA PRO A 209 21.60 8.40 -14.89
C PRO A 209 21.01 8.60 -16.29
N ALA A 210 21.71 8.14 -17.33
CA ALA A 210 21.22 8.19 -18.72
C ALA A 210 19.84 7.51 -18.89
N ALA A 211 19.51 6.56 -18.00
CA ALA A 211 18.23 5.85 -17.97
C ALA A 211 17.03 6.80 -17.75
N ILE A 212 17.20 7.99 -17.18
CA ILE A 212 16.13 9.00 -17.06
C ILE A 212 15.63 9.41 -18.46
N GLY A 213 16.51 9.46 -19.48
CA GLY A 213 16.12 9.73 -20.86
C GLY A 213 15.14 8.72 -21.47
N SER A 214 14.96 7.54 -20.86
CA SER A 214 13.98 6.54 -21.29
C SER A 214 12.56 6.77 -20.72
N LEU A 215 12.37 7.76 -19.85
CA LEU A 215 11.09 8.08 -19.22
C LEU A 215 10.26 8.99 -20.12
N LEU A 216 9.64 8.43 -21.15
CA LEU A 216 8.96 9.16 -22.22
C LEU A 216 7.73 9.98 -21.78
N ARG A 217 7.24 9.79 -20.54
CA ARG A 217 6.12 10.53 -19.96
C ARG A 217 6.55 11.61 -18.99
N LEU A 218 7.85 11.82 -18.83
CA LEU A 218 8.38 12.74 -17.85
C LEU A 218 8.09 14.20 -18.26
N GLU A 219 7.36 14.91 -17.41
CA GLU A 219 6.93 16.29 -17.63
C GLU A 219 7.76 17.27 -16.80
N CYS A 220 8.21 16.85 -15.61
CA CYS A 220 8.95 17.71 -14.68
C CYS A 220 10.02 16.91 -13.93
N VAL A 221 11.23 17.49 -13.89
CA VAL A 221 12.36 17.01 -13.07
C VAL A 221 12.88 18.16 -12.26
N ASP A 222 13.11 17.95 -10.94
CA ASP A 222 13.71 18.90 -10.00
C ASP A 222 14.72 18.18 -9.07
#